data_136eb96970f2cd21fc14eca5ecf113c2
#
_entry.id   136eb96970f2cd21fc14eca5ecf113c2
#
_cell.length_a   1.000
_cell.length_b   1.000
_cell.length_c   1.000
_cell.angle_alpha   90.00
_cell.angle_beta   90.00
_cell.angle_gamma   90.00
#
_symmetry.space_group_name_H-M   'P 1'
#
loop_
_entity.id
_entity.type
_entity.pdbx_description
1 polymer ?
#
loop_
_entity_poly.entity_id
_entity_poly.type
_entity_poly.pdbx_seq_one_letter_code
_entity_poly.pdbx_strand_id
1 'polypeptide(L)'
;ILAIIAGFFVYPKYWDSALGDFLVKYPTKPFRLGLDLLGGTHLVYDADLSGVAEADKDSSMNGLKDVVERRINIFGVSEPVVAVNKSGDNRRLVVELAGIKDINQAIKMIGQTPFLEFKEQRSEDEIKKLVEEQKNQDPNSQAVDPYFTQTNLTGKYLEKASISFNQQTGTPEVNLQFDDEGKNLFGEITKRSIGKQLAIYLDGAPISAPVVKQEISDGNAQITG
;
A
#
# COMPACT_ATOMS: atom_id res chain seq x y z
N ILE A 1 19.37 40.98 18.35
CA ILE A 1 20.14 39.99 17.57
C ILE A 1 19.37 38.63 17.54
N LEU A 2 18.99 38.06 18.71
CA LEU A 2 18.26 36.78 18.78
C LEU A 2 16.91 36.80 18.03
N ALA A 3 16.16 37.91 18.09
CA ALA A 3 14.90 38.07 17.38
C ALA A 3 15.08 38.11 15.84
N ILE A 4 16.18 38.68 15.36
CA ILE A 4 16.51 38.69 13.93
C ILE A 4 16.87 37.28 13.45
N ILE A 5 17.63 36.54 14.24
CA ILE A 5 17.99 35.13 13.93
C ILE A 5 16.74 34.25 13.93
N ALA A 6 15.84 34.45 14.90
CA ALA A 6 14.57 33.70 14.94
C ALA A 6 13.66 34.05 13.72
N GLY A 7 13.59 35.35 13.33
CA GLY A 7 12.89 35.79 12.15
C GLY A 7 13.43 35.19 10.86
N PHE A 8 14.74 35.00 10.78
CA PHE A 8 15.42 34.34 9.67
C PHE A 8 14.98 32.86 9.52
N PHE A 9 14.79 32.18 10.64
CA PHE A 9 14.35 30.79 10.68
C PHE A 9 12.86 30.60 10.35
N VAL A 10 12.03 31.57 10.75
CA VAL A 10 10.56 31.46 10.64
C VAL A 10 10.06 31.87 9.24
N TYR A 11 10.77 32.78 8.55
CA TYR A 11 10.36 33.32 7.24
C TYR A 11 11.50 33.32 6.19
N PRO A 12 12.02 32.16 5.80
CA PRO A 12 13.14 32.09 4.85
C PRO A 12 12.82 32.71 3.49
N LYS A 13 11.57 32.59 3.03
CA LYS A 13 11.12 33.07 1.70
C LYS A 13 11.30 34.58 1.47
N TYR A 14 11.25 35.40 2.51
CA TYR A 14 11.48 36.84 2.39
C TYR A 14 12.95 37.23 2.27
N TRP A 15 13.84 36.40 2.77
CA TRP A 15 15.28 36.68 2.79
C TRP A 15 15.98 36.14 1.56
N ASP A 16 15.48 35.04 0.95
CA ASP A 16 15.99 34.52 -0.32
C ASP A 16 15.84 35.55 -1.47
N SER A 17 14.80 36.40 -1.41
CA SER A 17 14.62 37.46 -2.40
C SER A 17 15.43 38.71 -2.15
N ALA A 18 15.90 38.95 -0.89
CA ALA A 18 16.57 40.17 -0.49
C ALA A 18 18.10 40.06 -0.48
N LEU A 19 18.66 38.88 -0.30
CA LEU A 19 20.08 38.65 -0.12
C LEU A 19 20.77 37.87 -1.25
N GLY A 20 20.03 37.47 -2.29
CA GLY A 20 20.60 36.82 -3.48
C GLY A 20 21.42 35.55 -3.15
N ASP A 21 22.09 35.03 -4.15
CA ASP A 21 22.89 33.77 -4.12
C ASP A 21 24.08 33.73 -3.14
N PHE A 22 24.20 34.71 -2.20
CA PHE A 22 25.36 34.84 -1.33
C PHE A 22 25.28 33.99 -0.05
N LEU A 23 24.10 33.50 0.35
CA LEU A 23 23.99 32.67 1.54
C LEU A 23 23.72 31.21 1.16
N VAL A 24 24.48 30.33 1.74
CA VAL A 24 24.38 28.87 1.66
C VAL A 24 22.92 28.46 1.67
N LYS A 25 22.49 27.74 0.63
CA LYS A 25 21.14 27.18 0.50
C LYS A 25 20.83 26.26 1.67
N TYR A 26 20.22 26.81 2.71
CA TYR A 26 19.75 26.01 3.83
C TYR A 26 18.55 25.18 3.37
N PRO A 27 18.45 23.90 3.73
CA PRO A 27 17.26 23.09 3.47
C PRO A 27 16.09 23.69 4.24
N THR A 28 15.30 24.53 3.57
CA THR A 28 14.07 25.07 4.13
C THR A 28 13.04 23.96 4.19
N LYS A 29 12.83 23.42 5.37
CA LYS A 29 11.64 22.59 5.61
C LYS A 29 10.45 23.55 5.77
N PRO A 30 9.49 23.57 4.85
CA PRO A 30 8.29 24.40 5.01
C PRO A 30 7.59 24.01 6.30
N PHE A 31 7.19 24.99 7.11
CA PHE A 31 6.29 24.72 8.25
C PHE A 31 4.98 24.18 7.70
N ARG A 32 4.58 23.03 8.21
CA ARG A 32 3.31 22.42 7.84
C ARG A 32 2.30 22.70 8.92
N LEU A 33 1.16 23.21 8.50
CA LEU A 33 0.06 23.51 9.39
C LEU A 33 -0.67 22.20 9.71
N GLY A 34 -0.83 21.89 11.00
CA GLY A 34 -1.59 20.73 11.45
C GLY A 34 -3.10 20.87 11.21
N LEU A 35 -3.83 19.85 11.61
CA LEU A 35 -5.29 19.72 11.46
C LEU A 35 -6.03 20.93 12.03
N ASP A 36 -5.55 21.49 13.14
CA ASP A 36 -6.15 22.63 13.86
C ASP A 36 -6.16 23.91 13.03
N LEU A 37 -5.19 24.09 12.13
CA LEU A 37 -5.02 25.30 11.34
C LEU A 37 -5.53 25.14 9.89
N LEU A 38 -5.36 23.99 9.29
CA LEU A 38 -5.85 23.71 7.94
C LEU A 38 -7.30 23.22 7.93
N GLY A 39 -7.79 22.74 9.08
CA GLY A 39 -8.97 21.90 9.15
C GLY A 39 -8.71 20.54 8.50
N GLY A 40 -9.61 19.61 8.68
CA GLY A 40 -9.48 18.27 8.14
C GLY A 40 -10.42 17.29 8.81
N THR A 41 -10.20 16.01 8.56
CA THR A 41 -11.02 14.92 9.09
C THR A 41 -10.22 14.12 10.10
N HIS A 42 -10.80 13.89 11.27
CA HIS A 42 -10.29 13.00 12.30
C HIS A 42 -11.24 11.82 12.43
N LEU A 43 -10.76 10.62 12.16
CA LEU A 43 -11.53 9.38 12.22
C LEU A 43 -10.93 8.43 13.24
N VAL A 44 -11.79 7.74 13.96
CA VAL A 44 -11.40 6.68 14.90
C VAL A 44 -12.16 5.42 14.54
N TYR A 45 -11.43 4.37 14.20
CA TYR A 45 -11.98 3.06 13.90
C TYR A 45 -11.72 2.10 15.05
N ASP A 46 -12.75 1.45 15.54
CA ASP A 46 -12.61 0.32 16.45
C ASP A 46 -12.36 -0.95 15.62
N ALA A 47 -11.27 -1.65 15.91
CA ALA A 47 -10.93 -2.88 15.20
C ALA A 47 -11.63 -4.08 15.83
N ASP A 48 -12.40 -4.83 15.03
CA ASP A 48 -12.91 -6.14 15.44
C ASP A 48 -11.80 -7.20 15.25
N LEU A 49 -11.22 -7.61 16.34
CA LEU A 49 -10.16 -8.61 16.41
C LEU A 49 -10.62 -9.92 17.06
N SER A 50 -11.93 -10.18 17.09
CA SER A 50 -12.51 -11.35 17.74
C SER A 50 -12.04 -12.68 17.12
N GLY A 51 -11.73 -12.67 15.81
CA GLY A 51 -11.18 -13.83 15.08
C GLY A 51 -9.65 -13.92 15.08
N VAL A 52 -8.93 -13.01 15.75
CA VAL A 52 -7.47 -12.93 15.72
C VAL A 52 -6.88 -13.42 17.04
N ALA A 53 -5.90 -14.34 16.97
CA ALA A 53 -5.18 -14.81 18.17
C ALA A 53 -4.50 -13.63 18.89
N GLU A 54 -4.46 -13.65 20.23
CA GLU A 54 -3.93 -12.54 21.04
C GLU A 54 -2.49 -12.16 20.64
N ALA A 55 -1.66 -13.15 20.34
CA ALA A 55 -0.28 -12.95 19.90
C ALA A 55 -0.17 -12.19 18.56
N ASP A 56 -1.21 -12.26 17.71
CA ASP A 56 -1.19 -11.70 16.36
C ASP A 56 -1.92 -10.35 16.26
N LYS A 57 -2.64 -9.94 17.30
CA LYS A 57 -3.46 -8.71 17.27
C LYS A 57 -2.65 -7.44 17.01
N ASP A 58 -1.48 -7.31 17.64
CA ASP A 58 -0.64 -6.11 17.44
C ASP A 58 -0.01 -6.10 16.04
N SER A 59 0.36 -7.27 15.50
CA SER A 59 0.84 -7.41 14.13
C SER A 59 -0.26 -7.08 13.11
N SER A 60 -1.47 -7.56 13.34
CA SER A 60 -2.63 -7.29 12.47
C SER A 60 -2.98 -5.79 12.45
N MET A 61 -2.92 -5.12 13.60
CA MET A 61 -3.16 -3.68 13.68
C MET A 61 -2.09 -2.87 12.95
N ASN A 62 -0.82 -3.27 13.04
CA ASN A 62 0.25 -2.62 12.27
C ASN A 62 0.07 -2.83 10.76
N GLY A 63 -0.29 -4.03 10.34
CA GLY A 63 -0.61 -4.31 8.95
C GLY A 63 -1.79 -3.46 8.44
N LEU A 64 -2.86 -3.32 9.24
CA LEU A 64 -3.98 -2.45 8.90
C LEU A 64 -3.56 -0.98 8.78
N LYS A 65 -2.73 -0.50 9.70
CA LYS A 65 -2.14 0.85 9.64
C LYS A 65 -1.41 1.07 8.32
N ASP A 66 -0.50 0.17 7.96
CA ASP A 66 0.32 0.28 6.74
C ASP A 66 -0.54 0.30 5.46
N VAL A 67 -1.60 -0.51 5.42
CA VAL A 67 -2.57 -0.53 4.31
C VAL A 67 -3.29 0.80 4.20
N VAL A 68 -3.78 1.33 5.32
CA VAL A 68 -4.51 2.61 5.35
C VAL A 68 -3.59 3.77 4.95
N GLU A 69 -2.37 3.82 5.47
CA GLU A 69 -1.36 4.83 5.08
C GLU A 69 -1.07 4.81 3.57
N ARG A 70 -0.87 3.63 3.00
CA ARG A 70 -0.62 3.47 1.56
C ARG A 70 -1.80 3.99 0.73
N ARG A 71 -3.02 3.65 1.10
CA ARG A 71 -4.23 4.13 0.40
C ARG A 71 -4.33 5.64 0.41
N ILE A 72 -4.19 6.24 1.58
CA ILE A 72 -4.28 7.68 1.74
C ILE A 72 -3.21 8.39 0.90
N ASN A 73 -2.00 7.84 0.85
CA ASN A 73 -0.90 8.37 0.04
C ASN A 73 -1.20 8.29 -1.47
N ILE A 74 -1.83 7.22 -1.96
CA ILE A 74 -2.24 7.08 -3.37
C ILE A 74 -3.25 8.16 -3.77
N PHE A 75 -4.12 8.58 -2.84
CA PHE A 75 -5.08 9.66 -3.07
C PHE A 75 -4.45 11.07 -2.98
N GLY A 76 -3.14 11.15 -2.75
CA GLY A 76 -2.41 12.42 -2.76
C GLY A 76 -2.64 13.29 -1.51
N VAL A 77 -3.13 12.71 -0.42
CA VAL A 77 -3.22 13.41 0.86
C VAL A 77 -1.83 13.61 1.42
N SER A 78 -1.44 14.86 1.60
CA SER A 78 -0.13 15.18 2.16
C SER A 78 -0.10 14.86 3.66
N GLU A 79 0.82 13.97 4.05
CA GLU A 79 1.15 13.65 5.44
C GLU A 79 -0.07 13.25 6.32
N PRO A 80 -0.72 12.14 5.99
CA PRO A 80 -1.73 11.60 6.88
C PRO A 80 -1.08 11.13 8.19
N VAL A 81 -1.74 11.33 9.30
CA VAL A 81 -1.35 10.70 10.57
C VAL A 81 -2.21 9.46 10.75
N VAL A 82 -1.59 8.30 10.77
CA VAL A 82 -2.26 7.03 11.07
C VAL A 82 -1.58 6.40 12.30
N ALA A 83 -2.33 6.23 13.37
CA ALA A 83 -1.80 5.74 14.62
C ALA A 83 -2.66 4.60 15.19
N VAL A 84 -2.00 3.57 15.70
CA VAL A 84 -2.67 2.52 16.48
C VAL A 84 -2.73 2.96 17.95
N ASN A 85 -3.93 3.02 18.50
CA ASN A 85 -4.16 3.32 19.90
C ASN A 85 -4.68 2.06 20.62
N LYS A 86 -4.05 1.71 21.74
CA LYS A 86 -4.42 0.58 22.58
C LYS A 86 -4.95 1.09 23.90
N SER A 87 -6.18 0.70 24.22
CA SER A 87 -6.83 1.02 25.49
C SER A 87 -7.42 -0.26 26.10
N GLY A 88 -6.69 -0.88 27.01
CA GLY A 88 -7.02 -2.21 27.52
C GLY A 88 -6.99 -3.25 26.40
N ASP A 89 -8.08 -3.99 26.22
CA ASP A 89 -8.25 -4.99 25.16
C ASP A 89 -8.68 -4.40 23.82
N ASN A 90 -9.15 -3.15 23.80
CA ASN A 90 -9.60 -2.48 22.59
C ASN A 90 -8.42 -1.88 21.85
N ARG A 91 -8.38 -2.14 20.55
CA ARG A 91 -7.42 -1.54 19.63
C ARG A 91 -8.15 -0.69 18.60
N ARG A 92 -7.66 0.53 18.43
CA ARG A 92 -8.25 1.55 17.57
C ARG A 92 -7.24 2.03 16.56
N LEU A 93 -7.70 2.32 15.36
CA LEU A 93 -6.94 3.04 14.38
C LEU A 93 -7.43 4.48 14.34
N VAL A 94 -6.54 5.42 14.61
CA VAL A 94 -6.80 6.85 14.51
C VAL A 94 -6.22 7.34 13.20
N VAL A 95 -7.03 8.04 12.40
CA VAL A 95 -6.63 8.57 11.10
C VAL A 95 -6.94 10.06 11.04
N GLU A 96 -5.91 10.86 10.80
CA GLU A 96 -6.01 12.30 10.65
C GLU A 96 -5.62 12.71 9.23
N LEU A 97 -6.53 13.41 8.56
CA LEU A 97 -6.39 13.83 7.16
C LEU A 97 -6.48 15.34 7.06
N ALA A 98 -5.33 16.01 7.08
CA ALA A 98 -5.28 17.46 6.94
C ALA A 98 -5.78 17.88 5.54
N GLY A 99 -6.64 18.90 5.50
CA GLY A 99 -7.20 19.45 4.27
C GLY A 99 -8.40 18.69 3.68
N ILE A 100 -8.69 17.47 4.13
CA ILE A 100 -9.87 16.70 3.73
C ILE A 100 -11.05 17.04 4.65
N LYS A 101 -11.98 17.81 4.15
CA LYS A 101 -13.15 18.27 4.93
C LYS A 101 -14.38 17.37 4.74
N ASP A 102 -14.43 16.60 3.68
CA ASP A 102 -15.53 15.67 3.41
C ASP A 102 -15.27 14.33 4.09
N ILE A 103 -15.99 14.10 5.20
CA ILE A 103 -15.90 12.87 6.00
C ILE A 103 -16.30 11.64 5.16
N ASN A 104 -17.30 11.76 4.28
CA ASN A 104 -17.75 10.63 3.46
C ASN A 104 -16.68 10.24 2.44
N GLN A 105 -15.98 11.21 1.86
CA GLN A 105 -14.85 10.98 0.99
C GLN A 105 -13.73 10.26 1.75
N ALA A 106 -13.38 10.72 2.95
CA ALA A 106 -12.38 10.08 3.80
C ALA A 106 -12.74 8.64 4.16
N ILE A 107 -13.98 8.38 4.58
CA ILE A 107 -14.47 7.03 4.88
C ILE A 107 -14.41 6.13 3.64
N LYS A 108 -14.80 6.63 2.47
CA LYS A 108 -14.74 5.87 1.22
C LYS A 108 -13.31 5.52 0.83
N MET A 109 -12.35 6.42 1.04
CA MET A 109 -10.93 6.18 0.78
C MET A 109 -10.34 5.10 1.69
N ILE A 110 -10.71 5.12 2.97
CA ILE A 110 -10.16 4.23 4.01
C ILE A 110 -10.93 2.92 4.07
N GLY A 111 -12.26 2.98 3.94
CA GLY A 111 -13.19 1.88 4.27
C GLY A 111 -13.26 0.74 3.26
N GLN A 112 -12.49 0.79 2.17
CA GLN A 112 -12.43 -0.35 1.25
C GLN A 112 -11.58 -1.46 1.87
N THR A 113 -12.09 -2.69 1.90
CA THR A 113 -11.29 -3.86 2.27
C THR A 113 -10.08 -3.96 1.33
N PRO A 114 -8.86 -4.21 1.83
CA PRO A 114 -7.70 -4.42 0.97
C PRO A 114 -8.00 -5.49 -0.07
N PHE A 115 -7.83 -5.13 -1.33
CA PHE A 115 -8.12 -6.05 -2.42
C PHE A 115 -6.82 -6.66 -2.92
N LEU A 116 -6.57 -7.90 -2.50
CA LEU A 116 -5.42 -8.69 -2.96
C LEU A 116 -5.83 -9.43 -4.23
N GLU A 117 -5.06 -9.25 -5.29
CA GLU A 117 -5.24 -9.89 -6.59
C GLU A 117 -3.99 -10.65 -7.00
N PHE A 118 -4.21 -11.77 -7.67
CA PHE A 118 -3.16 -12.49 -8.35
C PHE A 118 -3.38 -12.37 -9.86
N LYS A 119 -2.34 -11.95 -10.59
CA LYS A 119 -2.41 -11.72 -12.04
C LYS A 119 -1.35 -12.53 -12.75
N GLU A 120 -1.76 -13.20 -13.83
CA GLU A 120 -0.88 -14.01 -14.65
C GLU A 120 -0.19 -13.17 -15.72
N GLN A 121 1.06 -13.48 -15.98
CA GLN A 121 1.83 -12.88 -17.07
C GLN A 121 1.20 -13.22 -18.43
N ARG A 122 0.92 -12.21 -19.24
CA ARG A 122 0.43 -12.37 -20.62
C ARG A 122 1.51 -12.93 -21.52
N SER A 123 1.09 -13.49 -22.65
CA SER A 123 2.02 -13.88 -23.73
C SER A 123 2.66 -12.64 -24.38
N GLU A 124 3.84 -12.83 -24.98
CA GLU A 124 4.52 -11.72 -25.68
C GLU A 124 3.67 -11.11 -26.80
N ASP A 125 2.88 -11.92 -27.50
CA ASP A 125 2.04 -11.47 -28.59
C ASP A 125 0.86 -10.62 -28.08
N GLU A 126 0.24 -11.00 -26.96
CA GLU A 126 -0.77 -10.20 -26.29
C GLU A 126 -0.22 -8.88 -25.76
N ILE A 127 0.99 -8.91 -25.17
CA ILE A 127 1.66 -7.69 -24.69
C ILE A 127 1.90 -6.72 -25.85
N LYS A 128 2.47 -7.19 -26.95
CA LYS A 128 2.73 -6.36 -28.15
C LYS A 128 1.45 -5.72 -28.67
N LYS A 129 0.39 -6.53 -28.79
CA LYS A 129 -0.91 -6.06 -29.29
C LYS A 129 -1.51 -4.99 -28.37
N LEU A 130 -1.55 -5.22 -27.06
CA LEU A 130 -2.12 -4.29 -26.09
C LEU A 130 -1.32 -2.98 -26.00
N VAL A 131 0.02 -3.07 -26.04
CA VAL A 131 0.88 -1.88 -26.03
C VAL A 131 0.67 -1.03 -27.30
N GLU A 132 0.46 -1.67 -28.46
CA GLU A 132 0.18 -0.97 -29.70
C GLU A 132 -1.21 -0.33 -29.72
N GLU A 133 -2.22 -1.04 -29.20
CA GLU A 133 -3.57 -0.50 -29.03
C GLU A 133 -3.60 0.69 -28.08
N GLN A 134 -2.85 0.66 -26.98
CA GLN A 134 -2.78 1.75 -25.99
C GLN A 134 -2.10 3.01 -26.55
N LYS A 135 -1.14 2.88 -27.46
CA LYS A 135 -0.54 4.05 -28.12
C LYS A 135 -1.53 4.85 -28.96
N ASN A 136 -2.59 4.21 -29.43
CA ASN A 136 -3.62 4.81 -30.29
C ASN A 136 -4.91 5.18 -29.52
N GLN A 137 -4.96 4.97 -28.21
CA GLN A 137 -6.12 5.28 -27.36
C GLN A 137 -6.08 6.72 -26.82
N ASP A 138 -7.27 7.25 -26.52
CA ASP A 138 -7.44 8.55 -25.86
C ASP A 138 -6.75 8.52 -24.47
N PRO A 139 -5.98 9.55 -24.09
CA PRO A 139 -5.32 9.67 -22.79
C PRO A 139 -6.26 9.52 -21.58
N ASN A 140 -7.57 9.71 -21.77
CA ASN A 140 -8.60 9.55 -20.73
C ASN A 140 -9.20 8.15 -20.65
N SER A 141 -8.82 7.22 -21.54
CA SER A 141 -9.29 5.83 -21.46
C SER A 141 -8.63 5.10 -20.30
N GLN A 142 -9.39 4.24 -19.63
CA GLN A 142 -8.90 3.42 -18.53
C GLN A 142 -7.82 2.47 -19.06
N ALA A 143 -6.57 2.69 -18.67
CA ALA A 143 -5.44 1.87 -19.13
C ALA A 143 -5.55 0.45 -18.55
N VAL A 144 -5.60 -0.54 -19.43
CA VAL A 144 -5.52 -1.96 -19.06
C VAL A 144 -4.05 -2.32 -18.83
N ASP A 145 -3.75 -3.12 -17.82
CA ASP A 145 -2.39 -3.63 -17.62
C ASP A 145 -1.97 -4.48 -18.82
N PRO A 146 -0.96 -4.06 -19.60
CA PRO A 146 -0.56 -4.80 -20.80
C PRO A 146 0.25 -6.06 -20.48
N TYR A 147 0.85 -6.15 -19.29
CA TYR A 147 1.76 -7.23 -18.92
C TYR A 147 1.08 -8.37 -18.20
N PHE A 148 0.04 -8.04 -17.41
CA PHE A 148 -0.63 -9.00 -16.54
C PHE A 148 -2.12 -9.05 -16.81
N THR A 149 -2.71 -10.23 -16.64
CA THR A 149 -4.15 -10.46 -16.72
C THR A 149 -4.68 -10.94 -15.39
N GLN A 150 -5.86 -10.44 -15.01
CA GLN A 150 -6.50 -10.77 -13.74
C GLN A 150 -6.91 -12.25 -13.70
N THR A 151 -6.77 -12.87 -12.53
CA THR A 151 -7.25 -14.21 -12.25
C THR A 151 -8.47 -14.16 -11.32
N ASN A 152 -9.12 -15.32 -11.13
CA ASN A 152 -10.21 -15.46 -10.15
C ASN A 152 -9.71 -15.59 -8.71
N LEU A 153 -8.39 -15.76 -8.50
CA LEU A 153 -7.81 -15.87 -7.18
C LEU A 153 -7.62 -14.48 -6.57
N THR A 154 -8.26 -14.25 -5.46
CA THR A 154 -8.22 -12.98 -4.73
C THR A 154 -7.96 -13.22 -3.25
N GLY A 155 -7.76 -12.15 -2.49
CA GLY A 155 -7.53 -12.22 -1.05
C GLY A 155 -8.66 -12.85 -0.25
N LYS A 156 -9.87 -13.00 -0.81
CA LYS A 156 -10.99 -13.67 -0.14
C LYS A 156 -10.72 -15.14 0.16
N TYR A 157 -9.84 -15.77 -0.61
CA TYR A 157 -9.44 -17.17 -0.46
C TYR A 157 -8.20 -17.35 0.44
N LEU A 158 -7.65 -16.25 0.95
CA LEU A 158 -6.48 -16.29 1.82
C LEU A 158 -6.93 -16.53 3.26
N GLU A 159 -6.56 -17.68 3.82
CA GLU A 159 -6.85 -18.03 5.20
C GLU A 159 -5.82 -17.42 6.15
N LYS A 160 -4.53 -17.42 5.76
CA LYS A 160 -3.44 -16.90 6.58
C LYS A 160 -2.30 -16.36 5.73
N ALA A 161 -1.70 -15.27 6.19
CA ALA A 161 -0.42 -14.75 5.70
C ALA A 161 0.53 -14.55 6.89
N SER A 162 1.78 -14.96 6.75
CA SER A 162 2.79 -14.80 7.81
C SER A 162 4.17 -14.54 7.21
N ILE A 163 4.98 -13.80 7.95
CA ILE A 163 6.37 -13.56 7.59
C ILE A 163 7.23 -14.58 8.32
N SER A 164 8.16 -15.21 7.60
CA SER A 164 9.24 -16.01 8.15
C SER A 164 10.58 -15.50 7.63
N PHE A 165 11.66 -15.94 8.25
CA PHE A 165 13.00 -15.62 7.80
C PHE A 165 13.72 -16.90 7.42
N ASN A 166 14.33 -16.90 6.25
CA ASN A 166 15.16 -18.00 5.82
C ASN A 166 16.32 -18.20 6.80
N GLN A 167 16.44 -19.38 7.36
CA GLN A 167 17.43 -19.67 8.40
C GLN A 167 18.89 -19.64 7.90
N GLN A 168 19.09 -19.78 6.60
CA GLN A 168 20.44 -19.80 5.99
C GLN A 168 20.87 -18.41 5.51
N THR A 169 19.94 -17.63 4.94
CA THR A 169 20.24 -16.33 4.32
C THR A 169 19.79 -15.14 5.17
N GLY A 170 18.90 -15.36 6.15
CA GLY A 170 18.27 -14.29 6.93
C GLY A 170 17.28 -13.42 6.14
N THR A 171 17.00 -13.77 4.88
CA THR A 171 16.07 -13.03 4.03
C THR A 171 14.62 -13.24 4.48
N PRO A 172 13.78 -12.21 4.47
CA PRO A 172 12.35 -12.36 4.77
C PRO A 172 11.63 -13.13 3.66
N GLU A 173 10.71 -13.98 4.07
CA GLU A 173 9.87 -14.80 3.21
C GLU A 173 8.41 -14.60 3.64
N VAL A 174 7.50 -14.49 2.69
CA VAL A 174 6.07 -14.40 2.97
C VAL A 174 5.43 -15.75 2.69
N ASN A 175 4.81 -16.34 3.70
CA ASN A 175 4.05 -17.59 3.56
C ASN A 175 2.57 -17.23 3.46
N LEU A 176 1.91 -17.77 2.43
CA LEU A 176 0.48 -17.65 2.20
C LEU A 176 -0.15 -19.03 2.34
N GLN A 177 -1.29 -19.08 3.01
CA GLN A 177 -2.12 -20.26 3.13
C GLN A 177 -3.51 -19.93 2.61
N PHE A 178 -3.97 -20.71 1.63
CA PHE A 178 -5.30 -20.58 1.01
C PHE A 178 -6.27 -21.59 1.61
N ASP A 179 -7.55 -21.24 1.60
CA ASP A 179 -8.63 -22.17 1.86
C ASP A 179 -8.76 -23.24 0.76
N ASP A 180 -9.68 -24.20 0.91
CA ASP A 180 -9.84 -25.31 -0.04
C ASP A 180 -10.18 -24.85 -1.47
N GLU A 181 -10.97 -23.79 -1.63
CA GLU A 181 -11.31 -23.24 -2.94
C GLU A 181 -10.11 -22.51 -3.55
N GLY A 182 -9.45 -21.68 -2.77
CA GLY A 182 -8.23 -20.96 -3.18
C GLY A 182 -7.07 -21.89 -3.51
N LYS A 183 -6.91 -22.97 -2.76
CA LYS A 183 -5.95 -24.04 -3.05
C LYS A 183 -6.12 -24.63 -4.45
N ASN A 184 -7.36 -24.95 -4.83
CA ASN A 184 -7.64 -25.48 -6.18
C ASN A 184 -7.35 -24.45 -7.27
N LEU A 185 -7.80 -23.21 -7.08
CA LEU A 185 -7.53 -22.11 -8.02
C LEU A 185 -6.02 -21.85 -8.15
N PHE A 186 -5.30 -21.82 -7.03
CA PHE A 186 -3.87 -21.56 -7.01
C PHE A 186 -3.07 -22.68 -7.68
N GLY A 187 -3.50 -23.95 -7.47
CA GLY A 187 -2.96 -25.12 -8.17
C GLY A 187 -3.08 -25.01 -9.68
N GLU A 188 -4.28 -24.69 -10.18
CA GLU A 188 -4.51 -24.49 -11.61
C GLU A 188 -3.70 -23.33 -12.20
N ILE A 189 -3.67 -22.18 -11.50
CA ILE A 189 -2.91 -21.00 -11.91
C ILE A 189 -1.42 -21.33 -11.97
N THR A 190 -0.85 -21.88 -10.90
CA THR A 190 0.59 -22.19 -10.86
C THR A 190 0.99 -23.23 -11.86
N LYS A 191 0.15 -24.25 -12.14
CA LYS A 191 0.38 -25.28 -13.16
C LYS A 191 0.56 -24.68 -14.57
N ARG A 192 -0.32 -23.74 -14.98
CA ARG A 192 -0.26 -23.11 -16.30
C ARG A 192 0.75 -21.96 -16.40
N SER A 193 1.24 -21.48 -15.25
CA SER A 193 2.17 -20.35 -15.13
C SER A 193 3.61 -20.78 -14.83
N ILE A 194 3.96 -22.08 -14.92
CA ILE A 194 5.34 -22.55 -14.70
C ILE A 194 6.30 -21.81 -15.63
N GLY A 195 7.37 -21.24 -15.05
CA GLY A 195 8.37 -20.45 -15.79
C GLY A 195 7.94 -19.01 -16.09
N LYS A 196 6.71 -18.61 -15.77
CA LYS A 196 6.17 -17.26 -15.92
C LYS A 196 6.03 -16.54 -14.58
N GLN A 197 5.87 -15.24 -14.62
CA GLN A 197 5.60 -14.44 -13.45
C GLN A 197 4.14 -14.53 -13.04
N LEU A 198 3.89 -14.64 -11.73
CA LEU A 198 2.59 -14.48 -11.11
C LEU A 198 2.65 -13.23 -10.24
N ALA A 199 2.05 -12.15 -10.72
CA ALA A 199 2.10 -10.87 -10.05
C ALA A 199 1.06 -10.78 -8.94
N ILE A 200 1.46 -10.18 -7.83
CA ILE A 200 0.63 -9.95 -6.65
C ILE A 200 0.37 -8.46 -6.55
N TYR A 201 -0.90 -8.09 -6.56
CA TYR A 201 -1.36 -6.71 -6.49
C TYR A 201 -2.15 -6.48 -5.20
N LEU A 202 -1.93 -5.35 -4.58
CA LEU A 202 -2.74 -4.89 -3.45
C LEU A 202 -3.34 -3.53 -3.81
N ASP A 203 -4.67 -3.43 -3.79
CA ASP A 203 -5.41 -2.24 -4.17
C ASP A 203 -5.01 -1.68 -5.56
N GLY A 204 -4.77 -2.58 -6.51
CA GLY A 204 -4.36 -2.22 -7.88
C GLY A 204 -2.88 -1.86 -8.05
N ALA A 205 -2.10 -1.78 -6.97
CA ALA A 205 -0.65 -1.54 -7.03
C ALA A 205 0.13 -2.86 -6.98
N PRO A 206 1.12 -3.08 -7.87
CA PRO A 206 1.94 -4.29 -7.83
C PRO A 206 2.85 -4.28 -6.60
N ILE A 207 2.84 -5.41 -5.85
CA ILE A 207 3.74 -5.62 -4.71
C ILE A 207 4.94 -6.45 -5.11
N SER A 208 4.70 -7.54 -5.85
CA SER A 208 5.72 -8.52 -6.23
C SER A 208 5.26 -9.28 -7.46
N ALA A 209 6.21 -9.83 -8.24
CA ALA A 209 5.93 -10.67 -9.40
C ALA A 209 6.93 -11.85 -9.45
N PRO A 210 6.86 -12.79 -8.51
CA PRO A 210 7.74 -13.95 -8.49
C PRO A 210 7.52 -14.87 -9.68
N VAL A 211 8.58 -15.57 -10.09
CA VAL A 211 8.48 -16.62 -11.09
C VAL A 211 7.99 -17.92 -10.47
N VAL A 212 6.96 -18.50 -11.06
CA VAL A 212 6.42 -19.80 -10.63
C VAL A 212 7.41 -20.90 -11.03
N LYS A 213 7.98 -21.61 -10.05
CA LYS A 213 8.96 -22.68 -10.29
C LYS A 213 8.30 -24.04 -10.56
N GLN A 214 7.18 -24.29 -9.92
CA GLN A 214 6.44 -25.55 -10.01
C GLN A 214 4.97 -25.35 -9.66
N GLU A 215 4.12 -26.34 -9.99
CA GLU A 215 2.75 -26.40 -9.53
C GLU A 215 2.70 -26.46 -7.99
N ILE A 216 1.81 -25.67 -7.40
CA ILE A 216 1.59 -25.64 -5.94
C ILE A 216 0.15 -26.06 -5.67
N SER A 217 -0.03 -27.33 -5.34
CA SER A 217 -1.34 -27.96 -5.15
C SER A 217 -1.74 -28.18 -3.69
N ASP A 218 -0.88 -27.82 -2.74
CA ASP A 218 -1.12 -27.97 -1.30
C ASP A 218 -1.78 -26.76 -0.65
N GLY A 219 -1.91 -25.65 -1.41
CA GLY A 219 -2.49 -24.39 -0.92
C GLY A 219 -1.53 -23.52 -0.11
N ASN A 220 -0.25 -23.90 -0.03
CA ASN A 220 0.76 -23.13 0.70
C ASN A 220 1.75 -22.53 -0.30
N ALA A 221 1.88 -21.22 -0.32
CA ALA A 221 2.83 -20.51 -1.15
C ALA A 221 3.90 -19.83 -0.30
N GLN A 222 5.14 -19.88 -0.76
CA GLN A 222 6.24 -19.12 -0.19
C GLN A 222 6.77 -18.16 -1.24
N ILE A 223 6.75 -16.88 -0.89
CA ILE A 223 7.26 -15.80 -1.73
C ILE A 223 8.62 -15.40 -1.16
N THR A 224 9.65 -15.56 -1.96
CA THR A 224 11.03 -15.14 -1.65
C THR A 224 11.36 -13.93 -2.51
N GLY A 225 12.06 -12.93 -1.95
CA GLY A 225 12.55 -11.74 -2.65
C GLY A 225 13.79 -12.00 -3.47
#